data_22802a4942d24a3dc1f3b5354f01d50b
#
_entry.id   22802a4942d24a3dc1f3b5354f01d50b
#
_cell.length_a   1.000
_cell.length_b   1.000
_cell.length_c   1.000
_cell.angle_alpha   90.00
_cell.angle_beta   90.00
_cell.angle_gamma   90.00
#
_symmetry.space_group_name_H-M   'P 1'
#
loop_
_entity.id
_entity.type
_entity.pdbx_description
1 polymer ?
#
loop_
_entity_poly.entity_id
_entity_poly.type
_entity_poly.pdbx_seq_one_letter_code
_entity_poly.pdbx_strand_id
1 'polypeptide(L)'
;MIDIGVSVSGSLKFPQGQEIAGAIRRGMTKIALTVANQATQNADGRPGPNIVTGRLRSSITGQVSGDGFSAVIGSNVEYAPRIEMGYHGPEGVKAHTRTIRQAFGRPIAPRDVQVSAFTRNANAPAYPFLRPAVEYAQRIHAIEDILQREIYKAVNS
;
A
#
# COMPACT_ATOMS: atom_id res chain seq x y z
N MET A 1 6.17 -7.46 1.47
CA MET A 1 4.97 -7.22 0.64
C MET A 1 3.76 -7.41 1.53
N ILE A 2 2.89 -6.43 1.64
CA ILE A 2 1.62 -6.58 2.35
C ILE A 2 0.59 -6.91 1.27
N ASP A 3 0.05 -8.13 1.33
CA ASP A 3 -0.99 -8.58 0.43
C ASP A 3 -2.35 -8.26 1.05
N ILE A 4 -3.08 -7.35 0.42
CA ILE A 4 -4.50 -7.16 0.69
C ILE A 4 -5.24 -7.78 -0.48
N GLY A 5 -5.67 -9.03 -0.33
CA GLY A 5 -6.42 -9.74 -1.34
C GLY A 5 -7.90 -9.37 -1.30
N VAL A 6 -8.43 -8.93 -2.43
CA VAL A 6 -9.87 -8.95 -2.69
C VAL A 6 -10.13 -10.15 -3.58
N SER A 7 -10.76 -11.20 -3.06
CA SER A 7 -11.10 -12.40 -3.82
C SER A 7 -12.59 -12.45 -4.11
N VAL A 8 -12.94 -12.66 -5.37
CA VAL A 8 -14.31 -13.02 -5.80
C VAL A 8 -14.26 -14.48 -6.24
N SER A 9 -14.86 -15.37 -5.45
CA SER A 9 -14.95 -16.79 -5.80
C SER A 9 -16.35 -17.12 -6.31
N GLY A 10 -16.43 -17.69 -7.52
CA GLY A 10 -17.67 -18.19 -8.10
C GLY A 10 -17.40 -19.00 -9.36
N SER A 11 -18.09 -20.12 -9.51
CA SER A 11 -18.10 -20.88 -10.76
C SER A 11 -19.30 -20.44 -11.61
N LEU A 12 -19.02 -19.65 -12.65
CA LEU A 12 -20.04 -19.19 -13.59
C LEU A 12 -20.12 -20.19 -14.76
N LYS A 13 -21.21 -20.92 -14.82
CA LYS A 13 -21.58 -21.75 -15.99
C LYS A 13 -22.59 -20.99 -16.85
N PHE A 14 -22.11 -20.12 -17.73
CA PHE A 14 -22.94 -19.46 -18.74
C PHE A 14 -22.47 -19.83 -20.16
N PRO A 15 -23.36 -19.78 -21.17
CA PRO A 15 -23.00 -20.06 -22.55
C PRO A 15 -21.89 -19.18 -23.12
N GLN A 16 -21.68 -18.01 -22.52
CA GLN A 16 -20.64 -17.00 -22.87
C GLN A 16 -19.58 -16.87 -21.78
N GLY A 17 -19.15 -17.97 -21.17
CA GLY A 17 -18.25 -17.96 -20.02
C GLY A 17 -16.94 -17.19 -20.21
N GLN A 18 -16.39 -17.16 -21.43
CA GLN A 18 -15.16 -16.44 -21.74
C GLN A 18 -15.35 -14.91 -21.75
N GLU A 19 -16.49 -14.42 -22.22
CA GLU A 19 -16.80 -12.98 -22.25
C GLU A 19 -17.00 -12.44 -20.84
N ILE A 20 -17.71 -13.19 -20.00
CA ILE A 20 -17.93 -12.85 -18.59
C ILE A 20 -16.61 -12.92 -17.80
N ALA A 21 -15.78 -13.94 -18.01
CA ALA A 21 -14.46 -14.02 -17.39
C ALA A 21 -13.57 -12.82 -17.79
N GLY A 22 -13.63 -12.43 -19.06
CA GLY A 22 -12.96 -11.23 -19.55
C GLY A 22 -13.49 -9.94 -18.91
N ALA A 23 -14.80 -9.84 -18.69
CA ALA A 23 -15.42 -8.71 -18.01
C ALA A 23 -14.98 -8.62 -16.53
N ILE A 24 -14.98 -9.74 -15.83
CA ILE A 24 -14.51 -9.82 -14.44
C ILE A 24 -13.05 -9.39 -14.36
N ARG A 25 -12.19 -9.89 -15.24
CA ARG A 25 -10.78 -9.50 -15.28
C ARG A 25 -10.60 -7.98 -15.49
N ARG A 26 -11.36 -7.38 -16.42
CA ARG A 26 -11.35 -5.92 -16.60
C ARG A 26 -11.85 -5.19 -15.36
N GLY A 27 -12.90 -5.69 -14.72
CA GLY A 27 -13.42 -5.17 -13.46
C GLY A 27 -12.37 -5.22 -12.35
N MET A 28 -11.72 -6.37 -12.17
CA MET A 28 -10.66 -6.54 -11.17
C MET A 28 -9.46 -5.61 -11.42
N THR A 29 -9.10 -5.37 -12.68
CA THR A 29 -8.05 -4.39 -13.03
C THR A 29 -8.44 -2.97 -12.60
N LYS A 30 -9.68 -2.57 -12.83
CA LYS A 30 -10.18 -1.25 -12.43
C LYS A 30 -10.26 -1.11 -10.91
N ILE A 31 -10.69 -2.16 -10.21
CA ILE A 31 -10.72 -2.20 -8.75
C ILE A 31 -9.31 -2.05 -8.19
N ALA A 32 -8.35 -2.83 -8.70
CA ALA A 32 -6.96 -2.76 -8.28
C ALA A 32 -6.38 -1.35 -8.45
N LEU A 33 -6.64 -0.71 -9.59
CA LEU A 33 -6.22 0.67 -9.85
C LEU A 33 -6.91 1.68 -8.92
N THR A 34 -8.21 1.53 -8.68
CA THR A 34 -8.97 2.42 -7.78
C THR A 34 -8.42 2.36 -6.36
N VAL A 35 -8.20 1.15 -5.84
CA VAL A 35 -7.65 0.96 -4.49
C VAL A 35 -6.19 1.43 -4.42
N ALA A 36 -5.37 1.14 -5.43
CA ALA A 36 -3.98 1.59 -5.48
C ALA A 36 -3.88 3.13 -5.52
N ASN A 37 -4.73 3.79 -6.29
CA ASN A 37 -4.81 5.25 -6.33
C ASN A 37 -5.22 5.84 -4.98
N GLN A 38 -6.21 5.25 -4.32
CA GLN A 38 -6.62 5.68 -2.99
C GLN A 38 -5.51 5.46 -1.96
N ALA A 39 -4.82 4.32 -2.01
CA ALA A 39 -3.67 4.05 -1.14
C ALA A 39 -2.52 5.05 -1.38
N THR A 40 -2.30 5.42 -2.64
CA THR A 40 -1.32 6.44 -3.02
C THR A 40 -1.69 7.83 -2.45
N GLN A 41 -2.97 8.20 -2.46
CA GLN A 41 -3.46 9.42 -1.82
C GLN A 41 -3.30 9.36 -0.29
N ASN A 42 -3.64 8.22 0.32
CA ASN A 42 -3.44 8.02 1.76
C ASN A 42 -1.96 8.12 2.15
N ALA A 43 -1.03 7.70 1.29
CA ALA A 43 0.41 7.79 1.52
C ALA A 43 0.98 9.22 1.31
N ASP A 44 0.15 10.21 1.06
CA ASP A 44 0.47 11.63 0.88
C ASP A 44 0.13 12.48 2.12
N GLY A 45 -0.01 11.86 3.27
CA GLY A 45 -0.37 12.51 4.52
C GLY A 45 -1.47 11.74 5.25
N ARG A 46 -2.14 12.40 6.18
CA ARG A 46 -3.16 11.72 7.01
C ARG A 46 -4.30 11.14 6.18
N PRO A 47 -4.76 9.91 6.49
CA PRO A 47 -4.44 9.08 7.67
C PRO A 47 -3.09 8.38 7.62
N GLY A 48 -2.42 8.32 6.49
CA GLY A 48 -1.15 7.68 6.30
C GLY A 48 0.08 8.53 6.68
N PRO A 49 1.26 8.13 6.22
CA PRO A 49 2.52 8.80 6.56
C PRO A 49 2.70 10.10 5.76
N ASN A 50 3.45 11.03 6.34
CA ASN A 50 3.90 12.21 5.61
C ASN A 50 4.94 11.83 4.54
N ILE A 51 4.90 12.53 3.41
CA ILE A 51 5.90 12.37 2.36
C ILE A 51 7.26 12.87 2.83
N VAL A 52 8.29 12.02 2.69
CA VAL A 52 9.68 12.42 2.88
C VAL A 52 10.42 12.44 1.53
N THR A 53 10.37 11.33 0.80
CA THR A 53 11.03 11.17 -0.51
C THR A 53 10.07 10.85 -1.65
N GLY A 54 8.79 10.58 -1.34
CA GLY A 54 7.81 10.07 -2.30
C GLY A 54 7.99 8.60 -2.71
N ARG A 55 9.06 7.93 -2.25
CA ARG A 55 9.37 6.54 -2.66
C ARG A 55 8.25 5.57 -2.31
N LEU A 56 7.66 5.67 -1.12
CA LEU A 56 6.52 4.82 -0.72
C LEU A 56 5.34 5.03 -1.67
N ARG A 57 4.97 6.28 -1.89
CA ARG A 57 3.85 6.65 -2.76
C ARG A 57 4.02 6.12 -4.18
N SER A 58 5.21 6.27 -4.77
CA SER A 58 5.50 5.80 -6.13
C SER A 58 5.63 4.29 -6.27
N SER A 59 5.78 3.56 -5.16
CA SER A 59 5.94 2.11 -5.15
C SER A 59 4.64 1.33 -5.02
N ILE A 60 3.52 2.03 -4.75
CA ILE A 60 2.21 1.38 -4.58
C ILE A 60 1.70 0.95 -5.95
N THR A 61 1.42 -0.35 -6.08
CA THR A 61 0.93 -0.95 -7.31
C THR A 61 -0.18 -1.94 -7.02
N GLY A 62 -1.05 -2.18 -8.01
CA GLY A 62 -2.07 -3.22 -7.99
C GLY A 62 -1.87 -4.17 -9.16
N GLN A 63 -1.93 -5.46 -8.90
CA GLN A 63 -1.81 -6.51 -9.90
C GLN A 63 -2.98 -7.48 -9.81
N VAL A 64 -3.49 -7.90 -10.95
CA VAL A 64 -4.54 -8.93 -11.04
C VAL A 64 -3.87 -10.29 -11.22
N SER A 65 -4.37 -11.29 -10.52
CA SER A 65 -3.90 -12.68 -10.65
C SER A 65 -4.09 -13.25 -12.06
N GLY A 66 -3.37 -14.32 -12.36
CA GLY A 66 -3.43 -14.98 -13.67
C GLY A 66 -4.83 -15.49 -14.04
N ASP A 67 -5.62 -15.90 -13.05
CA ASP A 67 -7.01 -16.33 -13.21
C ASP A 67 -7.99 -15.17 -13.48
N GLY A 68 -7.59 -13.93 -13.15
CA GLY A 68 -8.41 -12.74 -13.35
C GLY A 68 -9.45 -12.48 -12.25
N PHE A 69 -9.53 -13.33 -11.21
CA PHE A 69 -10.56 -13.27 -10.17
C PHE A 69 -10.09 -12.66 -8.84
N SER A 70 -8.80 -12.41 -8.70
CA SER A 70 -8.24 -11.74 -7.54
C SER A 70 -7.28 -10.64 -7.93
N ALA A 71 -7.06 -9.70 -7.02
CA ALA A 71 -6.09 -8.63 -7.19
C ALA A 71 -5.30 -8.42 -5.91
N VAL A 72 -4.02 -8.14 -6.06
CA VAL A 72 -3.11 -7.82 -4.97
C VAL A 72 -2.66 -6.38 -5.11
N ILE A 73 -2.83 -5.61 -4.05
CA ILE A 73 -2.38 -4.22 -3.98
C ILE A 73 -1.31 -4.13 -2.89
N GLY A 74 -0.20 -3.50 -3.19
CA GLY A 74 0.90 -3.43 -2.23
C GLY A 74 2.02 -2.51 -2.66
N SER A 75 3.08 -2.53 -1.85
CA SER A 75 4.33 -1.80 -2.08
C SER A 75 5.51 -2.76 -1.97
N ASN A 76 6.49 -2.62 -2.84
CA ASN A 76 7.73 -3.38 -2.79
C ASN A 76 8.81 -2.71 -1.89
N VAL A 77 8.48 -1.65 -1.19
CA VAL A 77 9.40 -0.95 -0.31
C VAL A 77 9.51 -1.67 1.03
N GLU A 78 10.73 -1.99 1.46
CA GLU A 78 11.03 -2.79 2.66
C GLU A 78 10.42 -2.22 3.96
N TYR A 79 10.32 -0.92 4.07
CA TYR A 79 9.77 -0.26 5.26
C TYR A 79 8.24 -0.10 5.22
N ALA A 80 7.57 -0.40 4.11
CA ALA A 80 6.12 -0.25 3.97
C ALA A 80 5.33 -1.02 5.05
N PRO A 81 5.67 -2.28 5.40
CA PRO A 81 4.99 -3.00 6.48
C PRO A 81 5.10 -2.30 7.84
N ARG A 82 6.25 -1.70 8.14
CA ARG A 82 6.45 -0.97 9.40
C ARG A 82 5.60 0.29 9.48
N ILE A 83 5.35 0.94 8.35
CA ILE A 83 4.48 2.11 8.28
C ILE A 83 3.03 1.69 8.42
N GLU A 84 2.59 0.69 7.68
CA GLU A 84 1.20 0.22 7.70
C GLU A 84 0.76 -0.30 9.08
N MET A 85 1.62 -1.11 9.72
CA MET A 85 1.29 -1.80 10.96
C MET A 85 1.91 -1.20 12.20
N GLY A 86 2.83 -0.24 12.04
CA GLY A 86 3.71 0.20 13.12
C GLY A 86 4.81 -0.82 13.42
N TYR A 87 5.67 -0.47 14.37
CA TYR A 87 6.74 -1.37 14.82
C TYR A 87 7.07 -1.13 16.28
N HIS A 88 7.06 -2.20 17.06
CA HIS A 88 7.49 -2.21 18.45
C HIS A 88 8.52 -3.32 18.64
N GLY A 89 9.73 -2.97 19.05
CA GLY A 89 10.75 -3.97 19.31
C GLY A 89 12.18 -3.48 19.13
N PRO A 90 13.15 -4.40 19.27
CA PRO A 90 14.57 -4.08 19.15
C PRO A 90 14.93 -3.72 17.71
N GLU A 91 15.65 -2.64 17.52
CA GLU A 91 16.18 -2.17 16.26
C GLU A 91 17.69 -1.99 16.34
N GLY A 92 18.42 -2.70 15.49
CA GLY A 92 19.87 -2.57 15.37
C GLY A 92 20.23 -1.30 14.60
N VAL A 93 20.98 -0.40 15.22
CA VAL A 93 21.56 0.78 14.58
C VAL A 93 23.02 0.46 14.22
N LYS A 94 23.37 0.54 12.94
CA LYS A 94 24.73 0.33 12.47
C LYS A 94 25.62 1.49 12.90
N ALA A 95 26.93 1.23 13.08
CA ALA A 95 27.91 2.27 13.31
C ALA A 95 27.88 3.29 12.15
N HIS A 96 27.89 4.56 12.50
CA HIS A 96 27.84 5.66 11.53
C HIS A 96 28.48 6.93 12.07
N THR A 97 28.83 7.84 11.19
CA THR A 97 29.29 9.17 11.55
C THR A 97 28.10 10.13 11.60
N ARG A 98 27.98 10.89 12.67
CA ARG A 98 26.97 11.92 12.85
C ARG A 98 27.58 13.29 12.99
N THR A 99 27.18 14.24 12.17
CA THR A 99 27.56 15.65 12.30
C THR A 99 26.70 16.36 13.34
N ILE A 100 27.28 16.83 14.42
CA ILE A 100 26.59 17.61 15.44
C ILE A 100 26.77 19.11 15.12
N ARG A 101 25.62 19.80 15.01
CA ARG A 101 25.54 21.25 14.72
C ARG A 101 24.95 22.06 15.88
N GLN A 102 24.46 21.38 16.91
CA GLN A 102 23.81 22.00 18.05
C GLN A 102 24.11 21.20 19.32
N ALA A 103 24.43 21.88 20.42
CA ALA A 103 24.59 21.28 21.73
C ALA A 103 23.92 22.17 22.79
N PHE A 104 23.23 21.56 23.75
CA PHE A 104 22.50 22.24 24.83
C PHE A 104 21.58 23.37 24.35
N GLY A 105 20.89 23.15 23.19
CA GLY A 105 20.00 24.15 22.61
C GLY A 105 20.69 25.32 21.88
N ARG A 106 22.04 25.34 21.80
CA ARG A 106 22.82 26.41 21.15
C ARG A 106 23.51 25.86 19.89
N PRO A 107 23.58 26.65 18.80
CA PRO A 107 24.38 26.29 17.64
C PRO A 107 25.86 26.18 18.03
N ILE A 108 26.54 25.18 17.49
CA ILE A 108 28.00 25.00 17.63
C ILE A 108 28.64 24.82 16.26
N ALA A 109 29.95 24.98 16.17
CA ALA A 109 30.67 24.61 14.95
C ALA A 109 30.41 23.14 14.62
N PRO A 110 30.09 22.80 13.37
CA PRO A 110 29.83 21.43 12.96
C PRO A 110 31.02 20.52 13.29
N ARG A 111 30.76 19.41 13.97
CA ARG A 111 31.78 18.40 14.26
C ARG A 111 31.22 17.00 14.01
N ASP A 112 32.04 16.12 13.49
CA ASP A 112 31.73 14.75 13.27
C ASP A 112 32.04 13.90 14.50
N VAL A 113 31.10 13.06 14.89
CA VAL A 113 31.22 12.14 16.02
C VAL A 113 30.91 10.71 15.51
N GLN A 114 31.79 9.78 15.84
CA GLN A 114 31.59 8.35 15.56
C GLN A 114 30.59 7.80 16.56
N VAL A 115 29.53 7.18 16.03
CA VAL A 115 28.52 6.45 16.81
C VAL A 115 28.75 4.97 16.59
N SER A 116 29.07 4.23 17.65
CA SER A 116 29.18 2.78 17.60
C SER A 116 27.85 2.12 17.31
N ALA A 117 27.88 0.90 16.78
CA ALA A 117 26.65 0.13 16.60
C ALA A 117 25.99 -0.16 17.97
N PHE A 118 24.69 -0.04 18.05
CA PHE A 118 23.90 -0.32 19.24
C PHE A 118 22.51 -0.81 18.90
N THR A 119 21.84 -1.40 19.89
CA THR A 119 20.43 -1.80 19.78
C THR A 119 19.59 -0.85 20.61
N ARG A 120 18.48 -0.38 20.05
CA ARG A 120 17.46 0.41 20.74
C ARG A 120 16.09 -0.24 20.62
N ASN A 121 15.22 0.01 21.56
CA ASN A 121 13.80 -0.34 21.40
C ASN A 121 13.14 0.79 20.59
N ALA A 122 12.70 0.43 19.39
CA ALA A 122 11.92 1.33 18.54
C ALA A 122 10.44 1.20 18.90
N ASN A 123 9.75 2.34 18.91
CA ASN A 123 8.31 2.42 19.09
C ASN A 123 7.77 3.38 18.02
N ALA A 124 7.41 2.82 16.87
CA ALA A 124 6.87 3.56 15.75
C ALA A 124 5.36 3.28 15.63
N PRO A 125 4.49 4.29 15.77
CA PRO A 125 3.06 4.11 15.59
C PRO A 125 2.73 3.70 14.15
N ALA A 126 1.59 3.03 13.97
CA ALA A 126 1.07 2.71 12.66
C ALA A 126 0.54 3.97 11.95
N TYR A 127 0.82 4.06 10.67
CA TYR A 127 0.26 5.05 9.75
C TYR A 127 -0.29 4.31 8.53
N PRO A 128 -1.47 3.66 8.67
CA PRO A 128 -2.02 2.79 7.63
C PRO A 128 -2.41 3.60 6.39
N PHE A 129 -2.05 3.10 5.23
CA PHE A 129 -2.37 3.70 3.94
C PHE A 129 -3.07 2.72 2.98
N LEU A 130 -2.79 1.39 3.11
CA LEU A 130 -3.42 0.35 2.31
C LEU A 130 -4.79 -0.05 2.87
N ARG A 131 -4.86 -0.37 4.17
CA ARG A 131 -6.13 -0.77 4.81
C ARG A 131 -7.23 0.26 4.63
N PRO A 132 -7.02 1.57 4.93
CA PRO A 132 -8.06 2.58 4.73
C PRO A 132 -8.47 2.74 3.26
N ALA A 133 -7.60 2.43 2.30
CA ALA A 133 -7.94 2.49 0.88
C ALA A 133 -8.95 1.39 0.50
N VAL A 134 -8.76 0.16 1.00
CA VAL A 134 -9.71 -0.94 0.79
C VAL A 134 -11.05 -0.64 1.47
N GLU A 135 -11.01 -0.22 2.73
CA GLU A 135 -12.22 0.16 3.50
C GLU A 135 -13.00 1.29 2.82
N TYR A 136 -12.29 2.27 2.25
CA TYR A 136 -12.92 3.33 1.47
C TYR A 136 -13.63 2.79 0.24
N ALA A 137 -12.96 1.94 -0.57
CA ALA A 137 -13.53 1.36 -1.78
C ALA A 137 -14.77 0.50 -1.47
N GLN A 138 -14.76 -0.25 -0.38
CA GLN A 138 -15.91 -1.02 0.11
C GLN A 138 -17.06 -0.11 0.53
N ARG A 139 -16.78 0.91 1.33
CA ARG A 139 -17.79 1.85 1.87
C ARG A 139 -18.55 2.60 0.77
N ILE A 140 -17.90 2.96 -0.33
CA ILE A 140 -18.53 3.65 -1.46
C ILE A 140 -19.08 2.68 -2.51
N HIS A 141 -19.14 1.39 -2.20
CA HIS A 141 -19.59 0.33 -3.12
C HIS A 141 -18.89 0.31 -4.48
N ALA A 142 -17.66 0.87 -4.56
CA ALA A 142 -16.94 0.98 -5.83
C ALA A 142 -16.60 -0.38 -6.42
N ILE A 143 -16.40 -1.39 -5.58
CA ILE A 143 -16.05 -2.76 -6.00
C ILE A 143 -17.24 -3.38 -6.74
N GLU A 144 -18.41 -3.35 -6.13
CA GLU A 144 -19.66 -3.89 -6.68
C GLU A 144 -20.06 -3.15 -7.95
N ASP A 145 -20.05 -1.83 -7.93
CA ASP A 145 -20.43 -0.98 -9.07
C ASP A 145 -19.53 -1.21 -10.29
N ILE A 146 -18.23 -1.33 -10.08
CA ILE A 146 -17.28 -1.59 -11.17
C ILE A 146 -17.55 -2.96 -11.79
N LEU A 147 -17.71 -4.01 -10.97
CA LEU A 147 -17.98 -5.36 -11.45
C LEU A 147 -19.31 -5.43 -12.19
N GLN A 148 -20.38 -4.89 -11.62
CA GLN A 148 -21.70 -4.86 -12.24
C GLN A 148 -21.67 -4.18 -13.61
N ARG A 149 -21.02 -3.04 -13.73
CA ARG A 149 -20.89 -2.32 -15.00
C ARG A 149 -20.14 -3.11 -16.06
N GLU A 150 -19.05 -3.78 -15.70
CA GLU A 150 -18.27 -4.57 -16.66
C GLU A 150 -19.01 -5.84 -17.09
N ILE A 151 -19.69 -6.52 -16.16
CA ILE A 151 -20.53 -7.69 -16.47
C ILE A 151 -21.73 -7.28 -17.33
N TYR A 152 -22.43 -6.20 -16.97
CA TYR A 152 -23.57 -5.71 -17.74
C TYR A 152 -23.19 -5.39 -19.19
N LYS A 153 -22.04 -4.77 -19.42
CA LYS A 153 -21.53 -4.52 -20.78
C LYS A 153 -21.27 -5.80 -21.56
N ALA A 154 -20.71 -6.82 -20.90
CA ALA A 154 -20.40 -8.09 -21.56
C ALA A 154 -21.63 -8.93 -21.88
N VAL A 155 -22.72 -8.77 -21.12
CA VAL A 155 -23.98 -9.49 -21.36
C VAL A 155 -24.82 -8.81 -22.45
N ASN A 156 -24.66 -7.49 -22.65
CA ASN A 156 -25.47 -6.71 -23.59
C ASN A 156 -24.69 -6.24 -24.84
N SER A 157 -23.47 -6.76 -25.04
CA SER A 157 -22.69 -6.54 -26.27
C SER A 157 -22.86 -7.70 -27.24
#